data_be3ddfd3027749bfd91531316f15f497
#
_entry.id   be3ddfd3027749bfd91531316f15f497
#
_cell.length_a   1.000
_cell.length_b   1.000
_cell.length_c   1.000
_cell.angle_alpha   90.00
_cell.angle_beta   90.00
_cell.angle_gamma   90.00
#
_symmetry.space_group_name_H-M   'P 1'
#
loop_
_entity.id
_entity.type
_entity.pdbx_description
1 polymer ?
#
loop_
_entity_poly.entity_id
_entity_poly.type
_entity_poly.pdbx_seq_one_letter_code
_entity_poly.pdbx_strand_id
1 'polypeptide(L)'
;MRFNKILTAAAVASLGLTFVFSQGKAAEASINSEAKTKTYSGTKSLETLLKAAGLTYNQFNSVANGNKYGSRFGYRNGVGKPEGVVVHETATPGATAWDEGRYFNNNWMAAYTYVHAVVDNNQTIQLMSPDYGVWGAGPIANVRYIQVELCEVSTRSQFVQSVANDAYYIASLLHSYNLTPSRASQDGSGTIWSHNEVSHYLGGTDHGDPDGYFAKWGYSMSDFYSLISYFYNKQGASTGTNTGSTNTGSGSNTGNTNTGSNTSSSTASSSQAPATQPVTTKKLRLMWNAYSYDASGKKLAVKALKAGQYLKVYGSAVTIGSSKYYKYADGKYVKAGNIDGTSRTLKHNAYVYTVKGTRNWSEAKRLKGSTVTTYGSRVKLAGKYYYMVGFSGQTALYLKAGNF
;
A
#
# COMPACT_ATOMS: atom_id res chain seq x y z
N MET A 1 68.35 41.16 -33.89
CA MET A 1 69.50 41.63 -33.03
C MET A 1 69.00 41.73 -31.60
N ARG A 2 69.78 41.16 -30.68
CA ARG A 2 69.75 41.24 -29.18
C ARG A 2 68.71 40.25 -28.55
N PHE A 3 69.18 39.10 -28.17
CA PHE A 3 69.94 38.60 -26.99
C PHE A 3 69.23 38.87 -25.64
N ASN A 4 68.73 37.74 -25.13
CA ASN A 4 69.07 37.10 -23.83
C ASN A 4 68.81 37.84 -22.54
N LYS A 5 68.11 37.18 -21.65
CA LYS A 5 68.75 36.52 -20.47
C LYS A 5 67.80 35.61 -19.76
N ILE A 6 68.24 34.36 -19.59
CA ILE A 6 67.70 33.33 -18.71
C ILE A 6 68.00 33.80 -17.25
N LEU A 7 66.98 33.74 -16.38
CA LEU A 7 67.18 33.67 -14.92
C LEU A 7 66.38 32.49 -14.37
N THR A 8 67.13 31.49 -13.99
CA THR A 8 66.69 30.40 -13.18
C THR A 8 66.46 30.88 -11.74
N ALA A 9 65.24 30.74 -11.24
CA ALA A 9 64.95 30.85 -9.82
C ALA A 9 64.34 29.54 -9.35
N ALA A 10 65.09 28.84 -8.50
CA ALA A 10 64.61 27.66 -7.80
C ALA A 10 63.57 28.08 -6.78
N ALA A 11 62.33 27.60 -6.93
CA ALA A 11 61.30 27.76 -5.93
C ALA A 11 61.18 26.44 -5.15
N VAL A 12 61.46 26.55 -3.86
CA VAL A 12 61.21 25.50 -2.84
C VAL A 12 59.74 25.26 -2.73
N ALA A 13 59.29 24.08 -3.08
CA ALA A 13 57.91 23.65 -2.90
C ALA A 13 57.70 23.26 -1.43
N SER A 14 57.07 24.12 -0.64
CA SER A 14 56.50 23.75 0.66
C SER A 14 55.17 23.03 0.41
N LEU A 15 55.12 21.71 0.64
CA LEU A 15 53.88 20.97 0.70
C LEU A 15 53.08 21.40 1.96
N GLY A 16 52.18 22.39 1.79
CA GLY A 16 51.14 22.64 2.75
C GLY A 16 50.03 21.61 2.57
N LEU A 17 49.94 20.61 3.44
CA LEU A 17 48.76 19.74 3.57
C LEU A 17 47.62 20.61 4.11
N THR A 18 46.79 21.14 3.20
CA THR A 18 45.49 21.69 3.59
C THR A 18 44.55 20.52 3.80
N PHE A 19 44.29 20.15 5.06
CA PHE A 19 43.15 19.32 5.43
C PHE A 19 41.88 20.11 5.13
N VAL A 20 41.27 19.86 3.97
CA VAL A 20 39.90 20.28 3.70
C VAL A 20 39.01 19.35 4.56
N PHE A 21 38.60 19.80 5.71
CA PHE A 21 37.48 19.25 6.41
C PHE A 21 36.25 19.46 5.52
N SER A 22 35.91 18.46 4.71
CA SER A 22 34.59 18.35 4.14
C SER A 22 33.63 18.21 5.31
N GLN A 23 32.97 19.28 5.69
CA GLN A 23 31.81 19.22 6.55
C GLN A 23 30.78 18.39 5.77
N GLY A 24 30.72 17.10 6.06
CA GLY A 24 29.69 16.22 5.55
C GLY A 24 28.34 16.84 5.93
N LYS A 25 27.59 17.29 4.92
CA LYS A 25 26.20 17.70 5.09
C LYS A 25 25.54 16.54 5.83
N ALA A 26 25.04 16.77 7.02
CA ALA A 26 24.29 15.76 7.77
C ALA A 26 23.23 15.18 6.80
N ALA A 27 23.18 13.86 6.68
CA ALA A 27 22.20 13.22 5.80
C ALA A 27 20.81 13.68 6.24
N GLU A 28 20.08 14.28 5.31
CA GLU A 28 18.71 14.75 5.58
C GLU A 28 17.85 13.55 5.98
N ALA A 29 17.10 13.67 7.08
CA ALA A 29 16.24 12.60 7.54
C ALA A 29 15.21 12.25 6.48
N SER A 30 14.89 10.95 6.33
CA SER A 30 13.88 10.53 5.37
C SER A 30 12.51 11.12 5.71
N ILE A 31 11.68 11.37 4.69
CA ILE A 31 10.31 11.88 4.86
C ILE A 31 9.55 11.04 5.89
N ASN A 32 9.62 9.71 5.80
CA ASN A 32 8.95 8.82 6.75
C ASN A 32 9.49 8.94 8.18
N SER A 33 10.79 9.14 8.35
CA SER A 33 11.37 9.33 9.69
C SER A 33 10.81 10.59 10.36
N GLU A 34 10.68 11.66 9.62
CA GLU A 34 10.10 12.90 10.12
C GLU A 34 8.58 12.80 10.29
N ALA A 35 7.87 12.22 9.32
CA ALA A 35 6.41 12.05 9.35
C ALA A 35 5.94 11.25 10.56
N LYS A 36 6.69 10.24 10.97
CA LYS A 36 6.39 9.42 12.17
C LYS A 36 6.42 10.22 13.48
N THR A 37 7.10 11.37 13.51
CA THR A 37 7.15 12.27 14.69
C THR A 37 6.04 13.30 14.70
N LYS A 38 5.28 13.45 13.61
CA LYS A 38 4.23 14.45 13.50
C LYS A 38 2.98 14.07 14.28
N THR A 39 2.33 15.09 14.81
CA THR A 39 1.01 14.95 15.42
C THR A 39 -0.05 15.05 14.33
N TYR A 40 -1.04 14.17 14.39
CA TYR A 40 -2.19 14.21 13.50
C TYR A 40 -3.01 15.48 13.73
N SER A 41 -3.32 16.20 12.66
CA SER A 41 -4.02 17.51 12.74
C SER A 41 -5.53 17.38 12.96
N GLY A 42 -6.06 16.15 13.02
CA GLY A 42 -7.48 15.86 13.25
C GLY A 42 -8.33 15.87 11.98
N THR A 43 -9.51 15.27 12.09
CA THR A 43 -10.51 15.24 11.02
C THR A 43 -11.63 16.23 11.32
N LYS A 44 -12.04 17.00 10.31
CA LYS A 44 -13.20 17.90 10.36
C LYS A 44 -14.23 17.48 9.33
N SER A 45 -15.51 17.68 9.61
CA SER A 45 -16.58 17.47 8.65
C SER A 45 -16.73 18.69 7.73
N LEU A 46 -16.77 18.47 6.41
CA LEU A 46 -17.04 19.53 5.43
C LEU A 46 -18.39 20.20 5.71
N GLU A 47 -19.42 19.42 6.00
CA GLU A 47 -20.75 19.95 6.35
C GLU A 47 -20.69 20.92 7.53
N THR A 48 -19.98 20.56 8.60
CA THR A 48 -19.81 21.43 9.77
C THR A 48 -19.06 22.71 9.44
N LEU A 49 -17.99 22.61 8.65
CA LEU A 49 -17.19 23.76 8.23
C LEU A 49 -17.99 24.71 7.33
N LEU A 50 -18.73 24.17 6.36
CA LEU A 50 -19.58 24.99 5.47
C LEU A 50 -20.68 25.72 6.25
N LYS A 51 -21.37 25.01 7.16
CA LYS A 51 -22.38 25.61 8.06
C LYS A 51 -21.78 26.76 8.89
N ALA A 52 -20.61 26.55 9.48
CA ALA A 52 -19.92 27.60 10.25
C ALA A 52 -19.54 28.81 9.38
N ALA A 53 -19.29 28.62 8.10
CA ALA A 53 -19.00 29.66 7.14
C ALA A 53 -20.26 30.29 6.49
N GLY A 54 -21.45 29.87 6.87
CA GLY A 54 -22.71 30.33 6.26
C GLY A 54 -22.94 29.82 4.83
N LEU A 55 -22.29 28.72 4.46
CA LEU A 55 -22.34 28.15 3.10
C LEU A 55 -23.23 26.89 3.07
N THR A 56 -23.78 26.59 1.89
CA THR A 56 -24.61 25.41 1.67
C THR A 56 -23.76 24.15 1.51
N TYR A 57 -24.11 23.09 2.21
CA TYR A 57 -23.59 21.77 1.97
C TYR A 57 -24.42 21.04 0.90
N ASN A 58 -23.82 20.87 -0.29
CA ASN A 58 -24.42 20.14 -1.41
C ASN A 58 -24.05 18.65 -1.30
N GLN A 59 -24.81 17.92 -0.50
CA GLN A 59 -24.54 16.52 -0.25
C GLN A 59 -24.42 15.72 -1.55
N PHE A 60 -23.34 14.97 -1.69
CA PHE A 60 -23.18 14.02 -2.78
C PHE A 60 -24.26 12.93 -2.69
N ASN A 61 -25.09 12.88 -3.70
CA ASN A 61 -26.22 11.96 -3.81
C ASN A 61 -26.27 11.40 -5.22
N SER A 62 -25.57 10.30 -5.47
CA SER A 62 -25.61 9.64 -6.75
C SER A 62 -25.85 8.15 -6.61
N VAL A 63 -26.56 7.58 -7.56
CA VAL A 63 -26.70 6.14 -7.76
C VAL A 63 -25.76 5.67 -8.84
N ALA A 64 -25.09 4.54 -8.63
CA ALA A 64 -24.12 3.99 -9.58
C ALA A 64 -24.72 3.61 -10.94
N ASN A 65 -26.04 3.46 -11.03
CA ASN A 65 -26.73 2.97 -12.22
C ASN A 65 -27.62 4.03 -12.86
N GLY A 66 -27.00 5.06 -13.42
CA GLY A 66 -27.63 5.87 -14.42
C GLY A 66 -28.54 6.96 -13.90
N ASN A 67 -28.01 8.16 -13.90
CA ASN A 67 -28.72 9.42 -14.09
C ASN A 67 -29.80 9.81 -13.07
N LYS A 68 -29.91 9.15 -11.93
CA LYS A 68 -30.79 9.58 -10.84
C LYS A 68 -29.96 10.12 -9.69
N TYR A 69 -29.87 11.43 -9.61
CA TYR A 69 -29.39 12.12 -8.43
C TYR A 69 -30.46 12.00 -7.35
N GLY A 70 -30.08 11.64 -6.13
CA GLY A 70 -31.05 11.62 -5.02
C GLY A 70 -30.86 10.49 -4.00
N SER A 71 -29.98 9.51 -4.25
CA SER A 71 -29.63 8.50 -3.25
C SER A 71 -28.14 8.19 -3.29
N ARG A 72 -27.56 7.89 -2.12
CA ARG A 72 -26.21 7.35 -2.00
C ARG A 72 -26.22 5.90 -2.50
N PHE A 73 -25.10 5.44 -3.04
CA PHE A 73 -24.97 4.04 -3.40
C PHE A 73 -23.99 3.34 -2.45
N GLY A 74 -24.33 2.10 -2.07
CA GLY A 74 -23.44 1.26 -1.28
C GLY A 74 -22.30 0.69 -2.12
N TYR A 75 -21.27 0.19 -1.46
CA TYR A 75 -20.24 -0.60 -2.12
C TYR A 75 -20.85 -1.91 -2.66
N ARG A 76 -20.14 -2.59 -3.55
CA ARG A 76 -20.61 -3.87 -4.13
C ARG A 76 -20.89 -4.97 -3.09
N ASN A 77 -20.25 -4.87 -1.93
CA ASN A 77 -20.48 -5.79 -0.79
C ASN A 77 -21.53 -5.24 0.20
N GLY A 78 -22.13 -4.09 -0.06
CA GLY A 78 -23.13 -3.41 0.78
C GLY A 78 -22.63 -2.12 1.42
N VAL A 79 -23.53 -1.39 2.05
CA VAL A 79 -23.22 -0.16 2.81
C VAL A 79 -22.26 -0.50 3.95
N GLY A 80 -21.24 0.35 4.17
CA GLY A 80 -20.24 0.15 5.21
C GLY A 80 -19.27 -0.99 4.95
N LYS A 81 -19.17 -1.47 3.71
CA LYS A 81 -18.29 -2.60 3.34
C LYS A 81 -17.30 -2.26 2.22
N PRO A 82 -16.46 -1.24 2.39
CA PRO A 82 -15.38 -0.96 1.45
C PRO A 82 -14.34 -2.09 1.46
N GLU A 83 -13.62 -2.23 0.36
CA GLU A 83 -12.56 -3.24 0.22
C GLU A 83 -11.16 -2.64 0.46
N GLY A 84 -11.05 -1.33 0.66
CA GLY A 84 -9.80 -0.61 0.87
C GLY A 84 -9.94 0.87 0.57
N VAL A 85 -8.81 1.51 0.35
CA VAL A 85 -8.67 2.95 0.09
C VAL A 85 -7.88 3.17 -1.20
N VAL A 86 -8.31 4.11 -2.03
CA VAL A 86 -7.53 4.67 -3.14
C VAL A 86 -6.95 6.01 -2.70
N VAL A 87 -5.66 6.17 -2.90
CA VAL A 87 -4.88 7.38 -2.65
C VAL A 87 -4.79 8.17 -3.94
N HIS A 88 -5.16 9.46 -3.87
CA HIS A 88 -5.12 10.43 -4.94
C HIS A 88 -4.20 11.59 -4.60
N GLU A 89 -3.99 12.49 -5.56
CA GLU A 89 -3.51 13.84 -5.34
C GLU A 89 -4.28 14.82 -6.23
N THR A 90 -4.47 16.05 -5.74
CA THR A 90 -5.46 16.97 -6.29
C THR A 90 -5.09 17.62 -7.62
N ALA A 91 -3.85 17.46 -8.10
CA ALA A 91 -3.31 18.14 -9.30
C ALA A 91 -3.54 19.68 -9.31
N THR A 92 -3.72 20.27 -8.11
CA THR A 92 -4.03 21.70 -7.93
C THR A 92 -3.01 22.33 -7.00
N PRO A 93 -1.80 22.70 -7.49
CA PRO A 93 -0.74 23.24 -6.65
C PRO A 93 -1.18 24.44 -5.82
N GLY A 94 -1.01 24.34 -4.49
CA GLY A 94 -1.31 25.41 -3.54
C GLY A 94 -2.76 25.51 -3.07
N ALA A 95 -3.67 24.70 -3.59
CA ALA A 95 -5.02 24.59 -3.04
C ALA A 95 -4.98 23.85 -1.68
N THR A 96 -5.74 24.38 -0.72
CA THR A 96 -5.86 23.78 0.62
C THR A 96 -6.97 22.72 0.64
N ALA A 97 -7.01 21.88 1.67
CA ALA A 97 -8.11 20.93 1.87
C ALA A 97 -9.48 21.65 1.95
N TRP A 98 -9.52 22.90 2.40
CA TRP A 98 -10.72 23.72 2.39
C TRP A 98 -11.13 24.14 0.99
N ASP A 99 -10.19 24.53 0.14
CA ASP A 99 -10.47 24.92 -1.25
C ASP A 99 -10.99 23.72 -2.05
N GLU A 100 -10.33 22.59 -1.93
CA GLU A 100 -10.73 21.35 -2.60
C GLU A 100 -12.08 20.82 -2.09
N GLY A 101 -12.29 20.83 -0.77
CA GLY A 101 -13.58 20.46 -0.16
C GLY A 101 -14.73 21.30 -0.72
N ARG A 102 -14.53 22.62 -0.88
CA ARG A 102 -15.51 23.53 -1.52
C ARG A 102 -15.66 23.24 -3.01
N TYR A 103 -14.57 22.95 -3.71
CA TYR A 103 -14.65 22.59 -5.12
C TYR A 103 -15.53 21.35 -5.31
N PHE A 104 -15.29 20.28 -4.60
CA PHE A 104 -16.10 19.06 -4.65
C PHE A 104 -17.56 19.35 -4.26
N ASN A 105 -17.78 20.09 -3.17
CA ASN A 105 -19.14 20.47 -2.74
C ASN A 105 -19.94 21.17 -3.84
N ASN A 106 -19.30 22.06 -4.60
CA ASN A 106 -20.00 22.93 -5.57
C ASN A 106 -20.09 22.30 -6.96
N ASN A 107 -19.20 21.38 -7.29
CA ASN A 107 -18.99 20.97 -8.70
C ASN A 107 -19.26 19.48 -8.95
N TRP A 108 -19.54 18.66 -7.97
CA TRP A 108 -19.63 17.21 -8.16
C TRP A 108 -20.63 16.78 -9.27
N MET A 109 -21.75 17.50 -9.44
CA MET A 109 -22.72 17.22 -10.49
C MET A 109 -22.22 17.57 -11.89
N ALA A 110 -21.42 18.62 -12.02
CA ALA A 110 -20.90 19.09 -13.31
C ALA A 110 -19.61 18.37 -13.69
N ALA A 111 -18.74 18.13 -12.71
CA ALA A 111 -17.45 17.49 -12.91
C ALA A 111 -17.54 15.95 -12.88
N TYR A 112 -18.64 15.37 -12.42
CA TYR A 112 -18.81 13.92 -12.23
C TYR A 112 -17.70 13.30 -11.40
N THR A 113 -17.21 14.02 -10.39
CA THR A 113 -16.16 13.58 -9.48
C THR A 113 -16.50 13.92 -8.05
N TYR A 114 -16.18 13.04 -7.12
CA TYR A 114 -16.31 13.25 -5.67
C TYR A 114 -15.44 12.26 -4.92
N VAL A 115 -14.92 12.69 -3.76
CA VAL A 115 -14.09 11.86 -2.87
C VAL A 115 -14.61 11.92 -1.43
N HIS A 116 -14.12 11.04 -0.57
CA HIS A 116 -14.55 10.95 0.81
C HIS A 116 -13.85 11.96 1.72
N ALA A 117 -12.59 12.27 1.41
CA ALA A 117 -11.81 13.20 2.19
C ALA A 117 -10.73 13.89 1.34
N VAL A 118 -10.34 15.08 1.78
CA VAL A 118 -9.20 15.84 1.27
C VAL A 118 -8.27 16.17 2.44
N VAL A 119 -6.96 16.01 2.22
CA VAL A 119 -5.93 16.13 3.26
C VAL A 119 -4.87 17.14 2.86
N ASP A 120 -4.49 18.03 3.77
CA ASP A 120 -3.33 18.91 3.65
C ASP A 120 -2.47 18.87 4.92
N ASN A 121 -1.46 19.72 4.99
CA ASN A 121 -0.60 19.83 6.18
C ASN A 121 -1.30 20.38 7.43
N ASN A 122 -2.46 21.00 7.30
CA ASN A 122 -3.18 21.64 8.40
C ASN A 122 -4.34 20.80 8.93
N GLN A 123 -4.95 19.96 8.08
CA GLN A 123 -6.17 19.24 8.43
C GLN A 123 -6.53 18.12 7.45
N THR A 124 -7.37 17.24 7.92
CA THR A 124 -8.16 16.31 7.08
C THR A 124 -9.61 16.81 7.08
N ILE A 125 -10.20 17.01 5.90
CA ILE A 125 -11.62 17.34 5.77
C ILE A 125 -12.35 16.15 5.16
N GLN A 126 -13.22 15.54 5.95
CA GLN A 126 -14.12 14.48 5.48
C GLN A 126 -15.34 15.10 4.80
N LEU A 127 -15.55 14.77 3.52
CA LEU A 127 -16.59 15.34 2.69
C LEU A 127 -17.92 14.63 2.87
N MET A 128 -17.89 13.32 3.10
CA MET A 128 -19.09 12.51 3.40
C MET A 128 -18.70 11.23 4.16
N SER A 129 -19.73 10.46 4.59
CA SER A 129 -19.51 9.17 5.24
C SER A 129 -18.79 8.17 4.31
N PRO A 130 -17.71 7.53 4.76
CA PRO A 130 -17.04 6.48 3.99
C PRO A 130 -17.82 5.16 3.89
N ASP A 131 -19.05 5.09 4.40
CA ASP A 131 -19.92 3.90 4.27
C ASP A 131 -20.51 3.71 2.86
N TYR A 132 -20.43 4.73 2.03
CA TYR A 132 -21.02 4.77 0.70
C TYR A 132 -19.94 5.00 -0.36
N GLY A 133 -20.18 4.54 -1.58
CA GLY A 133 -19.29 4.81 -2.69
C GLY A 133 -19.37 6.26 -3.21
N VAL A 134 -18.34 6.69 -3.91
CA VAL A 134 -18.21 8.01 -4.55
C VAL A 134 -17.64 7.88 -5.98
N TRP A 135 -17.46 8.98 -6.69
CA TRP A 135 -16.95 9.02 -8.04
C TRP A 135 -15.51 9.57 -8.12
N GLY A 136 -14.52 8.80 -7.70
CA GLY A 136 -13.13 9.26 -7.65
C GLY A 136 -12.17 8.51 -8.58
N ALA A 137 -12.39 7.22 -8.86
CA ALA A 137 -11.40 6.39 -9.54
C ALA A 137 -11.99 5.42 -10.58
N GLY A 138 -13.02 5.85 -11.29
CA GLY A 138 -13.68 5.03 -12.30
C GLY A 138 -14.65 3.98 -11.73
N PRO A 139 -15.50 3.38 -12.61
CA PRO A 139 -16.71 2.67 -12.18
C PRO A 139 -16.42 1.42 -11.34
N ILE A 140 -15.26 0.79 -11.51
CA ILE A 140 -14.91 -0.43 -10.74
C ILE A 140 -14.44 -0.05 -9.35
N ALA A 141 -13.58 0.94 -9.21
CA ALA A 141 -13.05 1.38 -7.92
C ALA A 141 -14.11 2.12 -7.10
N ASN A 142 -14.97 2.92 -7.74
CA ASN A 142 -16.01 3.73 -7.09
C ASN A 142 -16.97 2.91 -6.21
N VAL A 143 -17.25 1.67 -6.60
CA VAL A 143 -18.13 0.76 -5.84
C VAL A 143 -17.36 -0.19 -4.92
N ARG A 144 -16.06 0.04 -4.70
CA ARG A 144 -15.19 -0.85 -3.92
C ARG A 144 -14.40 -0.12 -2.83
N TYR A 145 -13.92 1.08 -3.11
CA TYR A 145 -12.87 1.71 -2.30
C TYR A 145 -13.28 3.09 -1.79
N ILE A 146 -12.82 3.42 -0.60
CA ILE A 146 -12.80 4.78 -0.08
C ILE A 146 -11.79 5.58 -0.92
N GLN A 147 -12.06 6.85 -1.18
CA GLN A 147 -11.25 7.75 -2.01
C GLN A 147 -10.74 8.90 -1.14
N VAL A 148 -9.42 9.11 -1.08
CA VAL A 148 -8.79 10.19 -0.30
C VAL A 148 -7.83 10.96 -1.19
N GLU A 149 -7.97 12.29 -1.23
CA GLU A 149 -7.15 13.23 -1.98
C GLU A 149 -6.11 13.89 -1.10
N LEU A 150 -4.86 13.91 -1.54
CA LEU A 150 -3.77 14.66 -0.92
C LEU A 150 -3.54 15.97 -1.68
N CYS A 151 -3.61 17.11 -0.99
CA CYS A 151 -3.33 18.42 -1.59
C CYS A 151 -1.85 18.58 -1.95
N GLU A 152 -1.57 19.23 -3.09
CA GLU A 152 -0.23 19.63 -3.47
C GLU A 152 0.25 20.84 -2.65
N VAL A 153 1.31 20.66 -1.90
CA VAL A 153 1.94 21.71 -1.09
C VAL A 153 3.28 22.14 -1.67
N SER A 154 3.82 23.28 -1.21
CA SER A 154 4.99 23.92 -1.82
C SER A 154 6.31 23.73 -1.06
N THR A 155 6.29 23.25 0.17
CA THR A 155 7.50 23.04 0.97
C THR A 155 7.60 21.61 1.48
N ARG A 156 8.84 21.13 1.65
CA ARG A 156 9.12 19.81 2.18
C ARG A 156 8.48 19.59 3.57
N SER A 157 8.53 20.60 4.45
CA SER A 157 7.93 20.51 5.78
C SER A 157 6.41 20.32 5.73
N GLN A 158 5.73 21.05 4.82
CA GLN A 158 4.29 20.85 4.57
C GLN A 158 4.02 19.46 4.01
N PHE A 159 4.84 18.98 3.05
CA PHE A 159 4.68 17.63 2.48
C PHE A 159 4.81 16.55 3.55
N VAL A 160 5.83 16.63 4.42
CA VAL A 160 6.02 15.71 5.55
C VAL A 160 4.79 15.67 6.46
N GLN A 161 4.22 16.84 6.78
CA GLN A 161 3.01 16.92 7.62
C GLN A 161 1.77 16.38 6.87
N SER A 162 1.63 16.69 5.56
CA SER A 162 0.50 16.23 4.74
C SER A 162 0.47 14.71 4.63
N VAL A 163 1.60 14.07 4.31
CA VAL A 163 1.65 12.60 4.22
C VAL A 163 1.50 11.94 5.59
N ALA A 164 1.91 12.61 6.69
CA ALA A 164 1.65 12.11 8.05
C ALA A 164 0.16 12.14 8.38
N ASN A 165 -0.54 13.24 8.06
CA ASN A 165 -1.98 13.37 8.24
C ASN A 165 -2.76 12.33 7.42
N ASP A 166 -2.41 12.18 6.16
CA ASP A 166 -3.08 11.27 5.23
C ASP A 166 -2.86 9.80 5.62
N ALA A 167 -1.62 9.42 5.90
CA ALA A 167 -1.30 8.06 6.35
C ALA A 167 -1.99 7.70 7.68
N TYR A 168 -2.06 8.66 8.63
CA TYR A 168 -2.78 8.47 9.89
C TYR A 168 -4.28 8.29 9.66
N TYR A 169 -4.90 9.12 8.81
CA TYR A 169 -6.32 9.04 8.48
C TYR A 169 -6.67 7.73 7.77
N ILE A 170 -5.89 7.33 6.77
CA ILE A 170 -6.07 6.06 6.07
C ILE A 170 -5.93 4.87 7.03
N ALA A 171 -4.94 4.90 7.93
CA ALA A 171 -4.78 3.87 8.96
C ALA A 171 -6.03 3.76 9.85
N SER A 172 -6.63 4.90 10.24
CA SER A 172 -7.87 4.94 11.02
C SER A 172 -9.07 4.38 10.25
N LEU A 173 -9.16 4.66 8.95
CA LEU A 173 -10.19 4.06 8.08
C LEU A 173 -10.03 2.54 8.00
N LEU A 174 -8.81 2.04 7.80
CA LEU A 174 -8.55 0.61 7.74
C LEU A 174 -8.98 -0.09 9.05
N HIS A 175 -8.69 0.50 10.21
CA HIS A 175 -9.19 -0.02 11.50
C HIS A 175 -10.72 0.00 11.58
N SER A 176 -11.35 1.10 11.18
CA SER A 176 -12.81 1.27 11.25
C SER A 176 -13.58 0.22 10.44
N TYR A 177 -12.97 -0.27 9.35
CA TYR A 177 -13.57 -1.26 8.46
C TYR A 177 -12.96 -2.66 8.58
N ASN A 178 -12.17 -2.93 9.62
CA ASN A 178 -11.49 -4.22 9.85
C ASN A 178 -10.62 -4.67 8.66
N LEU A 179 -9.96 -3.74 8.01
CA LEU A 179 -9.08 -3.98 6.87
C LEU A 179 -7.62 -3.97 7.32
N THR A 180 -6.84 -4.96 6.91
CA THR A 180 -5.40 -5.00 7.17
C THR A 180 -4.64 -4.35 6.02
N PRO A 181 -3.63 -3.49 6.28
CA PRO A 181 -2.85 -2.87 5.22
C PRO A 181 -2.21 -3.90 4.27
N SER A 182 -2.51 -3.79 2.99
CA SER A 182 -1.87 -4.55 1.90
C SER A 182 -1.89 -3.72 0.62
N ARG A 183 -0.77 -3.67 -0.07
CA ARG A 183 -0.61 -2.83 -1.26
C ARG A 183 -1.01 -3.56 -2.53
N ALA A 184 -1.70 -2.87 -3.44
CA ALA A 184 -2.19 -3.41 -4.71
C ALA A 184 -1.13 -3.60 -5.80
N SER A 185 0.08 -3.05 -5.63
CA SER A 185 1.11 -2.89 -6.68
C SER A 185 1.64 -4.16 -7.33
N GLN A 186 1.44 -5.33 -6.74
CA GLN A 186 2.05 -6.56 -7.23
C GLN A 186 1.12 -7.41 -8.10
N ASP A 187 -0.16 -7.44 -7.77
CA ASP A 187 -1.11 -8.36 -8.40
C ASP A 187 -2.52 -7.77 -8.59
N GLY A 188 -2.69 -6.47 -8.34
CA GLY A 188 -4.00 -5.84 -8.40
C GLY A 188 -4.96 -6.35 -7.33
N SER A 189 -4.43 -6.74 -6.17
CA SER A 189 -5.22 -7.09 -4.99
C SER A 189 -4.62 -6.44 -3.75
N GLY A 190 -5.45 -5.83 -2.94
CA GLY A 190 -4.99 -5.14 -1.74
C GLY A 190 -6.05 -4.20 -1.17
N THR A 191 -5.71 -3.62 -0.03
CA THR A 191 -6.56 -2.64 0.66
C THR A 191 -6.06 -1.21 0.50
N ILE A 192 -4.86 -1.00 -0.04
CA ILE A 192 -4.27 0.32 -0.32
C ILE A 192 -3.86 0.36 -1.78
N TRP A 193 -4.42 1.31 -2.50
CA TRP A 193 -4.28 1.53 -3.93
C TRP A 193 -3.82 2.96 -4.21
N SER A 194 -3.01 3.18 -5.22
CA SER A 194 -2.93 4.48 -5.90
C SER A 194 -3.96 4.54 -7.03
N HIS A 195 -4.33 5.73 -7.49
CA HIS A 195 -5.16 5.87 -8.70
C HIS A 195 -4.45 5.27 -9.91
N ASN A 196 -3.12 5.40 -10.00
CA ASN A 196 -2.31 4.74 -11.02
C ASN A 196 -2.47 3.20 -10.99
N GLU A 197 -2.48 2.58 -9.81
CA GLU A 197 -2.72 1.14 -9.66
C GLU A 197 -4.16 0.76 -10.07
N VAL A 198 -5.16 1.60 -9.78
CA VAL A 198 -6.53 1.42 -10.27
C VAL A 198 -6.54 1.46 -11.80
N SER A 199 -5.92 2.47 -12.43
CA SER A 199 -5.80 2.58 -13.88
C SER A 199 -5.14 1.35 -14.50
N HIS A 200 -4.11 0.84 -13.83
CA HIS A 200 -3.34 -0.30 -14.32
C HIS A 200 -4.05 -1.64 -14.17
N TYR A 201 -4.68 -1.88 -13.01
CA TYR A 201 -5.21 -3.21 -12.66
C TYR A 201 -6.71 -3.35 -12.83
N LEU A 202 -7.48 -2.29 -12.60
CA LEU A 202 -8.94 -2.33 -12.66
C LEU A 202 -9.47 -1.70 -13.96
N GLY A 203 -8.83 -0.63 -14.42
CA GLY A 203 -9.28 0.12 -15.60
C GLY A 203 -10.52 0.99 -15.32
N GLY A 204 -11.04 1.58 -16.38
CA GLY A 204 -12.16 2.54 -16.29
C GLY A 204 -11.72 3.95 -15.90
N THR A 205 -10.41 4.18 -15.76
CA THR A 205 -9.72 5.44 -15.57
C THR A 205 -8.32 5.31 -16.17
N ASP A 206 -7.63 6.42 -16.41
CA ASP A 206 -6.27 6.50 -16.98
C ASP A 206 -5.34 7.42 -16.18
N HIS A 207 -5.76 7.81 -14.99
CA HIS A 207 -5.02 8.67 -14.09
C HIS A 207 -3.78 7.99 -13.51
N GLY A 208 -2.72 8.78 -13.27
CA GLY A 208 -1.42 8.30 -12.79
C GLY A 208 -1.03 8.79 -11.39
N ASP A 209 -1.91 9.51 -10.71
CA ASP A 209 -1.69 10.04 -9.36
C ASP A 209 -1.67 8.94 -8.29
N PRO A 210 -1.00 9.14 -7.17
CA PRO A 210 -0.17 10.29 -6.78
C PRO A 210 1.30 10.18 -7.21
N ASP A 211 1.67 9.20 -8.06
CA ASP A 211 3.05 8.82 -8.32
C ASP A 211 3.93 10.00 -8.80
N GLY A 212 3.37 10.84 -9.69
CA GLY A 212 4.06 12.02 -10.21
C GLY A 212 4.34 13.08 -9.13
N TYR A 213 3.37 13.33 -8.27
CA TYR A 213 3.52 14.27 -7.17
C TYR A 213 4.48 13.76 -6.10
N PHE A 214 4.39 12.49 -5.72
CA PHE A 214 5.33 11.88 -4.78
C PHE A 214 6.77 11.95 -5.30
N ALA A 215 7.00 11.67 -6.58
CA ALA A 215 8.32 11.72 -7.18
C ALA A 215 8.97 13.12 -7.10
N LYS A 216 8.20 14.22 -7.13
CA LYS A 216 8.71 15.60 -6.92
C LYS A 216 9.43 15.74 -5.58
N TRP A 217 9.04 14.95 -4.57
CA TRP A 217 9.61 14.96 -3.22
C TRP A 217 10.64 13.86 -2.96
N GLY A 218 11.01 13.08 -3.99
CA GLY A 218 11.82 11.88 -3.80
C GLY A 218 11.10 10.82 -2.95
N TYR A 219 9.78 10.77 -3.04
CA TYR A 219 8.89 9.88 -2.30
C TYR A 219 8.19 8.92 -3.24
N SER A 220 7.68 7.82 -2.72
CA SER A 220 6.99 6.80 -3.53
C SER A 220 5.75 6.28 -2.83
N MET A 221 4.86 5.66 -3.60
CA MET A 221 3.72 4.93 -3.03
C MET A 221 4.15 3.79 -2.10
N SER A 222 5.37 3.24 -2.28
CA SER A 222 5.95 2.24 -1.36
C SER A 222 6.32 2.85 -0.01
N ASP A 223 6.87 4.06 -0.01
CA ASP A 223 7.18 4.79 1.21
C ASP A 223 5.90 5.17 1.94
N PHE A 224 4.88 5.63 1.19
CA PHE A 224 3.59 5.99 1.75
C PHE A 224 2.86 4.79 2.37
N TYR A 225 2.84 3.65 1.69
CA TYR A 225 2.35 2.39 2.24
C TYR A 225 3.05 2.01 3.56
N SER A 226 4.37 2.19 3.60
CA SER A 226 5.16 1.91 4.82
C SER A 226 4.77 2.84 5.97
N LEU A 227 4.44 4.10 5.67
CA LEU A 227 3.98 5.08 6.65
C LEU A 227 2.56 4.76 7.16
N ILE A 228 1.63 4.39 6.26
CA ILE A 228 0.28 3.92 6.64
C ILE A 228 0.38 2.70 7.56
N SER A 229 1.21 1.72 7.21
CA SER A 229 1.42 0.51 8.00
C SER A 229 1.98 0.82 9.39
N TYR A 230 2.87 1.80 9.49
CA TYR A 230 3.39 2.26 10.78
C TYR A 230 2.27 2.85 11.65
N PHE A 231 1.46 3.77 11.12
CA PHE A 231 0.37 4.37 11.89
C PHE A 231 -0.73 3.36 12.23
N TYR A 232 -1.03 2.43 11.35
CA TYR A 232 -1.96 1.34 11.60
C TYR A 232 -1.51 0.51 12.83
N ASN A 233 -0.26 0.08 12.86
CA ASN A 233 0.26 -0.68 14.00
C ASN A 233 0.28 0.15 15.28
N LYS A 234 0.62 1.44 15.19
CA LYS A 234 0.64 2.35 16.34
C LYS A 234 -0.76 2.56 16.94
N GLN A 235 -1.79 2.72 16.11
CA GLN A 235 -3.18 2.88 16.54
C GLN A 235 -3.70 1.59 17.20
N GLY A 236 -3.41 0.41 16.63
CA GLY A 236 -3.77 -0.89 17.20
C GLY A 236 -3.14 -1.16 18.56
N ALA A 237 -1.88 -0.74 18.77
CA ALA A 237 -1.22 -0.86 20.07
C ALA A 237 -1.85 0.04 21.16
N SER A 238 -2.39 1.21 20.77
CA SER A 238 -3.04 2.16 21.70
C SER A 238 -4.41 1.68 22.18
N THR A 239 -5.14 0.88 21.39
CA THR A 239 -6.43 0.31 21.77
C THR A 239 -6.30 -0.92 22.67
N GLY A 240 -5.12 -1.56 22.71
CA GLY A 240 -4.87 -2.72 23.56
C GLY A 240 -4.57 -2.41 25.02
N THR A 241 -4.42 -1.14 25.42
CA THR A 241 -4.06 -0.72 26.79
C THR A 241 -5.21 -0.18 27.63
N ASN A 242 -6.47 -0.21 27.16
CA ASN A 242 -7.62 0.30 27.90
C ASN A 242 -8.82 -0.67 27.93
N THR A 243 -8.62 -1.88 28.53
CA THR A 243 -9.72 -2.67 29.08
C THR A 243 -9.44 -2.98 30.55
N GLY A 244 -9.39 -1.93 31.34
CA GLY A 244 -9.53 -2.01 32.79
C GLY A 244 -10.81 -1.27 33.17
N SER A 245 -11.95 -1.95 33.06
CA SER A 245 -13.20 -1.46 33.57
C SER A 245 -13.14 -1.48 35.10
N THR A 246 -13.04 -0.33 35.70
CA THR A 246 -13.31 -0.15 37.15
C THR A 246 -14.80 -0.22 37.36
N ASN A 247 -15.26 -1.36 37.82
CA ASN A 247 -16.58 -1.48 38.43
C ASN A 247 -16.38 -1.42 39.96
N THR A 248 -16.73 -0.30 40.55
CA THR A 248 -16.83 -0.11 41.99
C THR A 248 -18.07 -0.86 42.52
N GLY A 249 -17.82 -1.92 43.27
CA GLY A 249 -18.83 -2.63 44.06
C GLY A 249 -18.24 -2.94 45.44
N SER A 250 -18.73 -2.22 46.42
CA SER A 250 -18.43 -2.32 47.86
C SER A 250 -18.71 -3.71 48.43
N GLY A 251 -17.85 -4.19 49.33
CA GLY A 251 -18.12 -5.39 50.12
C GLY A 251 -16.95 -5.82 50.99
N SER A 252 -17.08 -5.51 52.24
CA SER A 252 -16.23 -5.76 53.43
C SER A 252 -15.65 -7.20 53.60
N ASN A 253 -14.50 -7.27 54.14
CA ASN A 253 -14.06 -7.79 55.48
C ASN A 253 -13.16 -9.04 55.52
N THR A 254 -12.15 -8.86 56.37
CA THR A 254 -11.40 -9.75 57.26
C THR A 254 -10.43 -10.81 56.68
N GLY A 255 -9.16 -10.55 56.84
CA GLY A 255 -8.38 -11.06 58.01
C GLY A 255 -7.51 -12.28 57.65
N ASN A 256 -6.28 -12.22 57.68
CA ASN A 256 -5.34 -12.71 58.67
C ASN A 256 -3.95 -13.06 58.08
N THR A 257 -2.97 -12.48 58.69
CA THR A 257 -1.59 -12.82 58.97
C THR A 257 -1.09 -14.24 58.62
N ASN A 258 0.09 -14.45 58.05
CA ASN A 258 1.35 -14.61 58.77
C ASN A 258 2.56 -14.99 57.88
N THR A 259 3.61 -14.26 58.10
CA THR A 259 5.06 -14.61 58.29
C THR A 259 5.67 -15.86 57.67
N GLY A 260 6.82 -15.63 57.04
CA GLY A 260 7.98 -16.47 57.33
C GLY A 260 8.93 -16.81 56.19
N SER A 261 10.04 -16.05 56.14
CA SER A 261 11.46 -16.46 56.05
C SER A 261 11.97 -17.38 54.94
N ASN A 262 12.85 -16.80 54.18
CA ASN A 262 14.27 -17.18 53.90
C ASN A 262 14.62 -18.65 53.59
N THR A 263 15.26 -18.95 52.49
CA THR A 263 16.73 -19.08 52.32
C THR A 263 17.13 -19.72 51.00
N SER A 264 18.13 -19.08 50.38
CA SER A 264 19.30 -19.67 49.67
C SER A 264 19.17 -20.54 48.43
N SER A 265 19.61 -19.90 47.33
CA SER A 265 20.62 -20.36 46.35
C SER A 265 20.65 -21.84 45.93
N SER A 266 20.40 -22.04 44.65
CA SER A 266 21.26 -22.86 43.81
C SER A 266 21.13 -22.48 42.34
N THR A 267 22.25 -22.10 41.76
CA THR A 267 22.50 -21.91 40.32
C THR A 267 22.19 -23.20 39.57
N ALA A 268 21.19 -23.13 38.70
CA ALA A 268 21.06 -24.08 37.61
C ALA A 268 20.93 -23.29 36.32
N SER A 269 21.98 -23.36 35.50
CA SER A 269 22.05 -22.86 34.14
C SER A 269 21.06 -23.64 33.29
N SER A 270 19.87 -23.10 33.07
CA SER A 270 18.94 -23.62 32.06
C SER A 270 19.11 -22.81 30.77
N SER A 271 19.68 -23.47 29.77
CA SER A 271 19.69 -23.02 28.38
C SER A 271 18.28 -22.70 27.93
N GLN A 272 17.95 -21.43 27.91
CA GLN A 272 16.69 -20.92 27.35
C GLN A 272 16.72 -21.16 25.84
N ALA A 273 15.84 -22.02 25.35
CA ALA A 273 15.53 -22.12 23.91
C ALA A 273 15.13 -20.75 23.37
N PRO A 274 15.57 -20.39 22.15
CA PRO A 274 15.22 -19.07 21.57
C PRO A 274 13.70 -18.91 21.49
N ALA A 275 13.21 -17.83 22.08
CA ALA A 275 11.80 -17.46 21.99
C ALA A 275 11.37 -17.40 20.50
N THR A 276 10.46 -18.28 20.11
CA THR A 276 9.87 -18.30 18.79
C THR A 276 9.09 -17.00 18.58
N GLN A 277 9.63 -16.10 17.77
CA GLN A 277 8.93 -14.91 17.28
C GLN A 277 7.59 -15.35 16.64
N PRO A 278 6.49 -14.63 16.86
CA PRO A 278 5.20 -14.97 16.27
C PRO A 278 5.34 -15.01 14.75
N VAL A 279 5.11 -16.16 14.16
CA VAL A 279 5.22 -16.36 12.72
C VAL A 279 4.06 -15.62 12.06
N THR A 280 4.36 -14.51 11.39
CA THR A 280 3.37 -13.77 10.61
C THR A 280 2.78 -14.67 9.52
N THR A 281 1.46 -14.60 9.31
CA THR A 281 0.80 -15.37 8.26
C THR A 281 0.22 -14.45 7.21
N LYS A 282 0.31 -14.86 5.94
CA LYS A 282 -0.27 -14.15 4.78
C LYS A 282 -1.18 -15.10 4.00
N LYS A 283 -2.23 -14.56 3.40
CA LYS A 283 -3.08 -15.31 2.46
C LYS A 283 -2.68 -14.93 1.04
N LEU A 284 -1.97 -15.81 0.34
CA LEU A 284 -1.47 -15.57 -1.01
C LEU A 284 -2.22 -16.43 -2.03
N ARG A 285 -2.51 -15.87 -3.21
CA ARG A 285 -3.16 -16.59 -4.30
C ARG A 285 -2.14 -17.41 -5.07
N LEU A 286 -2.44 -18.69 -5.27
CA LEU A 286 -1.64 -19.55 -6.12
C LEU A 286 -1.94 -19.22 -7.59
N MET A 287 -0.98 -18.65 -8.28
CA MET A 287 -1.14 -18.17 -9.65
C MET A 287 -0.96 -19.28 -10.69
N TRP A 288 -0.27 -20.37 -10.33
CA TRP A 288 -0.03 -21.51 -11.19
C TRP A 288 -0.19 -22.81 -10.41
N ASN A 289 -0.64 -23.90 -11.07
CA ASN A 289 -0.70 -25.21 -10.43
C ASN A 289 0.65 -25.57 -9.84
N ALA A 290 0.69 -26.02 -8.59
CA ALA A 290 1.93 -26.25 -7.87
C ALA A 290 1.98 -27.63 -7.21
N TYR A 291 3.16 -28.20 -7.15
CA TYR A 291 3.46 -29.33 -6.28
C TYR A 291 3.82 -28.86 -4.90
N SER A 292 3.59 -29.74 -3.92
CA SER A 292 4.07 -29.55 -2.56
C SER A 292 5.46 -30.17 -2.39
N TYR A 293 6.25 -29.56 -1.51
CA TYR A 293 7.63 -29.96 -1.22
C TYR A 293 7.81 -30.05 0.29
N ASP A 294 8.77 -30.84 0.75
CA ASP A 294 9.22 -30.86 2.14
C ASP A 294 10.27 -29.76 2.44
N ALA A 295 10.78 -29.73 3.66
CA ALA A 295 11.79 -28.76 4.08
C ALA A 295 13.15 -28.93 3.38
N SER A 296 13.41 -30.06 2.73
CA SER A 296 14.60 -30.32 1.91
C SER A 296 14.42 -29.92 0.45
N GLY A 297 13.20 -29.53 0.04
CA GLY A 297 12.86 -29.23 -1.35
C GLY A 297 12.54 -30.45 -2.19
N LYS A 298 12.37 -31.62 -1.57
CA LYS A 298 11.93 -32.85 -2.25
C LYS A 298 10.41 -32.79 -2.46
N LYS A 299 9.97 -33.16 -3.67
CA LYS A 299 8.55 -33.18 -4.01
C LYS A 299 7.81 -34.24 -3.21
N LEU A 300 6.71 -33.84 -2.59
CA LEU A 300 5.82 -34.74 -1.84
C LEU A 300 4.85 -35.49 -2.78
N ALA A 301 4.53 -36.73 -2.43
CA ALA A 301 3.54 -37.56 -3.14
C ALA A 301 2.11 -37.18 -2.74
N VAL A 302 1.73 -35.91 -2.90
CA VAL A 302 0.39 -35.40 -2.59
C VAL A 302 -0.23 -34.75 -3.82
N LYS A 303 -1.56 -34.61 -3.82
CA LYS A 303 -2.29 -33.97 -4.92
C LYS A 303 -1.76 -32.55 -5.16
N ALA A 304 -1.57 -32.19 -6.43
CA ALA A 304 -1.14 -30.85 -6.81
C ALA A 304 -2.16 -29.79 -6.39
N LEU A 305 -1.66 -28.68 -5.90
CA LEU A 305 -2.45 -27.48 -5.59
C LEU A 305 -2.92 -26.84 -6.90
N LYS A 306 -4.15 -26.36 -6.92
CA LYS A 306 -4.74 -25.74 -8.11
C LYS A 306 -4.52 -24.24 -8.15
N ALA A 307 -4.20 -23.71 -9.33
CA ALA A 307 -4.17 -22.28 -9.57
C ALA A 307 -5.52 -21.63 -9.23
N GLY A 308 -5.48 -20.37 -8.75
CA GLY A 308 -6.66 -19.62 -8.34
C GLY A 308 -7.05 -19.77 -6.87
N GLN A 309 -6.60 -20.84 -6.18
CA GLN A 309 -6.86 -21.00 -4.76
C GLN A 309 -5.94 -20.11 -3.90
N TYR A 310 -6.42 -19.74 -2.71
CA TYR A 310 -5.62 -19.01 -1.74
C TYR A 310 -4.97 -19.98 -0.75
N LEU A 311 -3.67 -19.72 -0.46
CA LEU A 311 -2.91 -20.45 0.53
C LEU A 311 -2.58 -19.53 1.70
N LYS A 312 -2.79 -20.01 2.93
CA LYS A 312 -2.20 -19.38 4.12
C LYS A 312 -0.73 -19.76 4.15
N VAL A 313 0.16 -18.78 4.04
CA VAL A 313 1.61 -18.99 4.11
C VAL A 313 2.16 -18.42 5.41
N TYR A 314 3.25 -19.02 5.90
CA TYR A 314 3.86 -18.69 7.18
C TYR A 314 5.21 -18.00 6.95
N GLY A 315 5.28 -16.73 7.33
CA GLY A 315 6.49 -15.91 7.15
C GLY A 315 6.77 -15.51 5.70
N SER A 316 8.01 -15.15 5.45
CA SER A 316 8.52 -14.82 4.12
C SER A 316 8.96 -16.07 3.36
N ALA A 317 9.15 -15.95 2.04
CA ALA A 317 9.71 -17.03 1.24
C ALA A 317 11.12 -17.40 1.74
N VAL A 318 11.38 -18.68 1.89
CA VAL A 318 12.68 -19.24 2.32
C VAL A 318 13.39 -19.87 1.12
N THR A 319 14.72 -19.80 1.09
CA THR A 319 15.53 -20.46 0.05
C THR A 319 15.80 -21.91 0.48
N ILE A 320 15.44 -22.84 -0.39
CA ILE A 320 15.74 -24.27 -0.23
C ILE A 320 16.45 -24.71 -1.51
N GLY A 321 17.73 -25.08 -1.40
CA GLY A 321 18.59 -25.30 -2.56
C GLY A 321 18.69 -24.02 -3.41
N SER A 322 18.41 -24.12 -4.72
CA SER A 322 18.45 -22.98 -5.66
C SER A 322 17.11 -22.25 -5.86
N SER A 323 16.07 -22.62 -5.11
CA SER A 323 14.71 -22.07 -5.31
C SER A 323 14.14 -21.46 -4.03
N LYS A 324 13.26 -20.47 -4.20
CA LYS A 324 12.49 -19.89 -3.09
C LYS A 324 11.16 -20.61 -2.91
N TYR A 325 10.74 -20.79 -1.68
CA TYR A 325 9.50 -21.48 -1.29
C TYR A 325 8.76 -20.76 -0.18
N TYR A 326 7.44 -20.85 -0.20
CA TYR A 326 6.58 -20.47 0.92
C TYR A 326 6.16 -21.70 1.71
N LYS A 327 6.32 -21.68 3.05
CA LYS A 327 5.70 -22.65 3.94
C LYS A 327 4.19 -22.36 4.00
N TYR A 328 3.33 -23.34 3.69
CA TYR A 328 1.88 -23.19 3.73
C TYR A 328 1.17 -24.16 4.69
N ALA A 329 1.87 -25.16 5.17
CA ALA A 329 1.44 -26.05 6.24
C ALA A 329 2.69 -26.63 6.92
N ASP A 330 2.52 -27.36 8.02
CA ASP A 330 3.66 -27.98 8.66
C ASP A 330 4.34 -29.02 7.75
N GLY A 331 5.67 -28.90 7.62
CA GLY A 331 6.45 -29.69 6.67
C GLY A 331 6.09 -29.55 5.19
N LYS A 332 5.23 -28.58 4.80
CA LYS A 332 4.78 -28.43 3.40
C LYS A 332 5.11 -27.05 2.85
N TYR A 333 5.74 -27.07 1.70
CA TYR A 333 6.21 -25.88 0.99
C TYR A 333 5.72 -25.88 -0.45
N VAL A 334 5.57 -24.66 -1.01
CA VAL A 334 5.23 -24.43 -2.43
C VAL A 334 6.26 -23.50 -3.04
N LYS A 335 6.67 -23.73 -4.30
CA LYS A 335 7.62 -22.81 -4.98
C LYS A 335 7.05 -21.42 -5.06
N ALA A 336 7.81 -20.42 -4.63
CA ALA A 336 7.43 -19.00 -4.65
C ALA A 336 7.09 -18.52 -6.07
N GLY A 337 7.79 -18.99 -7.09
CA GLY A 337 7.49 -18.64 -8.48
C GLY A 337 6.10 -19.02 -8.99
N ASN A 338 5.37 -19.91 -8.29
CA ASN A 338 3.97 -20.20 -8.60
C ASN A 338 2.99 -19.18 -7.98
N ILE A 339 3.51 -18.30 -7.13
CA ILE A 339 2.78 -17.22 -6.43
C ILE A 339 3.28 -15.86 -6.95
N ASP A 340 4.60 -15.61 -6.84
CA ASP A 340 5.22 -14.32 -7.19
C ASP A 340 5.47 -14.16 -8.69
N GLY A 341 5.57 -15.26 -9.43
CA GLY A 341 5.81 -15.27 -10.87
C GLY A 341 7.21 -14.82 -11.28
N THR A 342 7.34 -14.43 -12.55
CA THR A 342 8.56 -13.91 -13.16
C THR A 342 8.24 -12.65 -13.95
N SER A 343 8.92 -11.58 -13.65
CA SER A 343 8.78 -10.28 -14.34
C SER A 343 9.41 -10.37 -15.74
N ARG A 344 8.69 -9.90 -16.78
CA ARG A 344 9.13 -9.89 -18.17
C ARG A 344 8.72 -8.60 -18.86
N THR A 345 9.56 -8.05 -19.72
CA THR A 345 9.26 -6.85 -20.51
C THR A 345 8.67 -7.24 -21.86
N LEU A 346 7.58 -6.58 -22.27
CA LEU A 346 6.96 -6.79 -23.57
C LEU A 346 7.77 -6.12 -24.69
N LYS A 347 8.11 -6.90 -25.71
CA LYS A 347 8.75 -6.42 -26.95
C LYS A 347 7.75 -5.89 -27.98
N HIS A 348 6.48 -6.27 -27.84
CA HIS A 348 5.38 -5.83 -28.70
C HIS A 348 4.13 -5.55 -27.87
N ASN A 349 3.22 -4.73 -28.41
CA ASN A 349 1.89 -4.59 -27.84
C ASN A 349 1.17 -5.95 -27.78
N ALA A 350 0.56 -6.27 -26.65
CA ALA A 350 -0.03 -7.57 -26.38
C ALA A 350 -1.51 -7.47 -26.03
N TYR A 351 -2.35 -8.20 -26.75
CA TYR A 351 -3.73 -8.43 -26.34
C TYR A 351 -3.80 -9.55 -25.31
N VAL A 352 -4.78 -9.45 -24.41
CA VAL A 352 -5.06 -10.48 -23.41
C VAL A 352 -5.97 -11.55 -23.98
N TYR A 353 -5.75 -12.80 -23.58
CA TYR A 353 -6.47 -13.97 -24.06
C TYR A 353 -7.02 -14.81 -22.90
N THR A 354 -8.10 -15.51 -23.17
CA THR A 354 -8.72 -16.50 -22.27
C THR A 354 -7.97 -17.85 -22.35
N VAL A 355 -8.31 -18.78 -21.47
CA VAL A 355 -7.80 -20.17 -21.51
C VAL A 355 -8.15 -20.91 -22.81
N LYS A 356 -9.15 -20.46 -23.54
CA LYS A 356 -9.50 -20.99 -24.87
C LYS A 356 -8.61 -20.45 -26.00
N GLY A 357 -7.70 -19.51 -25.70
CA GLY A 357 -6.88 -18.84 -26.69
C GLY A 357 -7.63 -17.78 -27.52
N THR A 358 -8.86 -17.43 -27.14
CA THR A 358 -9.65 -16.36 -27.71
C THR A 358 -9.30 -15.02 -27.05
N ARG A 359 -9.32 -13.92 -27.82
CA ARG A 359 -9.07 -12.58 -27.27
C ARG A 359 -10.12 -12.25 -26.20
N ASN A 360 -9.63 -11.78 -25.05
CA ASN A 360 -10.49 -11.21 -24.03
C ASN A 360 -10.67 -9.71 -24.32
N TRP A 361 -11.85 -9.32 -24.77
CA TRP A 361 -12.15 -7.94 -25.17
C TRP A 361 -12.41 -7.02 -23.99
N SER A 362 -12.67 -7.58 -22.79
CA SER A 362 -12.83 -6.83 -21.55
C SER A 362 -11.50 -6.37 -20.95
N GLU A 363 -10.37 -6.87 -21.47
CA GLU A 363 -9.03 -6.56 -20.97
C GLU A 363 -8.33 -5.59 -21.90
N ALA A 364 -7.74 -4.55 -21.32
CA ALA A 364 -6.95 -3.58 -22.06
C ALA A 364 -5.71 -4.22 -22.70
N LYS A 365 -5.30 -3.69 -23.85
CA LYS A 365 -4.05 -4.05 -24.51
C LYS A 365 -2.87 -3.63 -23.62
N ARG A 366 -1.91 -4.53 -23.40
CA ARG A 366 -0.64 -4.22 -22.74
C ARG A 366 0.32 -3.63 -23.74
N LEU A 367 1.01 -2.54 -23.36
CA LEU A 367 1.88 -1.80 -24.29
C LEU A 367 3.29 -2.39 -24.37
N LYS A 368 3.94 -2.24 -25.53
CA LYS A 368 5.37 -2.49 -25.69
C LYS A 368 6.17 -1.72 -24.63
N GLY A 369 7.18 -2.35 -24.06
CA GLY A 369 8.02 -1.78 -23.02
C GLY A 369 7.48 -1.94 -21.59
N SER A 370 6.18 -2.26 -21.42
CA SER A 370 5.65 -2.52 -20.08
C SER A 370 6.17 -3.85 -19.52
N THR A 371 6.35 -3.86 -18.20
CA THR A 371 6.74 -5.06 -17.45
C THR A 371 5.48 -5.81 -17.02
N VAL A 372 5.45 -7.11 -17.28
CA VAL A 372 4.33 -8.00 -16.93
C VAL A 372 4.86 -9.20 -16.16
N THR A 373 4.22 -9.53 -15.04
CA THR A 373 4.51 -10.75 -14.30
C THR A 373 3.86 -11.94 -15.00
N THR A 374 4.63 -12.99 -15.24
CA THR A 374 4.17 -14.24 -15.87
C THR A 374 4.30 -15.39 -14.89
N TYR A 375 3.38 -16.33 -14.95
CA TYR A 375 3.30 -17.45 -14.00
C TYR A 375 3.43 -18.80 -14.70
N GLY A 376 4.26 -19.65 -14.12
CA GLY A 376 4.50 -20.99 -14.64
C GLY A 376 5.19 -21.05 -15.99
N SER A 377 5.05 -22.17 -16.67
CA SER A 377 5.61 -22.42 -17.99
C SER A 377 4.68 -21.95 -19.12
N ARG A 378 5.21 -21.81 -20.33
CA ARG A 378 4.38 -21.57 -21.52
C ARG A 378 3.36 -22.67 -21.70
N VAL A 379 2.12 -22.30 -22.04
CA VAL A 379 1.04 -23.24 -22.40
C VAL A 379 0.66 -23.07 -23.86
N LYS A 380 0.24 -24.13 -24.51
CA LYS A 380 -0.27 -24.10 -25.88
C LYS A 380 -1.80 -23.97 -25.83
N LEU A 381 -2.32 -22.82 -26.32
CA LEU A 381 -3.75 -22.56 -26.42
C LEU A 381 -4.08 -22.26 -27.88
N ALA A 382 -5.08 -22.91 -28.45
CA ALA A 382 -5.45 -22.75 -29.86
C ALA A 382 -4.24 -22.73 -30.82
N GLY A 383 -3.31 -23.67 -30.64
CA GLY A 383 -2.14 -23.82 -31.52
C GLY A 383 -0.97 -22.88 -31.24
N LYS A 384 -1.10 -21.86 -30.38
CA LYS A 384 -0.06 -20.85 -30.06
C LYS A 384 0.40 -20.98 -28.63
N TYR A 385 1.63 -20.46 -28.33
CA TYR A 385 2.17 -20.46 -26.98
C TYR A 385 1.84 -19.16 -26.26
N TYR A 386 1.49 -19.27 -24.97
CA TYR A 386 1.11 -18.19 -24.10
C TYR A 386 1.77 -18.33 -22.72
N TYR A 387 1.96 -17.20 -22.04
CA TYR A 387 2.21 -17.14 -20.60
C TYR A 387 0.91 -16.73 -19.89
N MET A 388 0.63 -17.35 -18.76
CA MET A 388 -0.37 -16.86 -17.84
C MET A 388 0.15 -15.58 -17.18
N VAL A 389 -0.71 -14.56 -17.08
CA VAL A 389 -0.32 -13.23 -16.56
C VAL A 389 -1.23 -12.75 -15.43
N GLY A 390 -2.20 -13.53 -15.02
CA GLY A 390 -3.08 -13.17 -13.92
C GLY A 390 -4.44 -13.84 -14.00
N PHE A 391 -5.37 -13.32 -13.22
CA PHE A 391 -6.78 -13.68 -13.21
C PHE A 391 -7.65 -12.43 -13.31
N SER A 392 -8.77 -12.53 -13.99
CA SER A 392 -9.93 -11.66 -13.87
C SER A 392 -11.02 -12.46 -13.16
N GLY A 393 -11.27 -12.16 -11.89
CA GLY A 393 -12.07 -13.04 -11.03
C GLY A 393 -11.48 -14.44 -10.91
N GLN A 394 -12.18 -15.46 -11.43
CA GLN A 394 -11.71 -16.84 -11.49
C GLN A 394 -11.15 -17.23 -12.87
N THR A 395 -11.20 -16.32 -13.85
CA THR A 395 -10.76 -16.60 -15.22
C THR A 395 -9.29 -16.25 -15.37
N ALA A 396 -8.46 -17.24 -15.72
CA ALA A 396 -7.05 -17.05 -16.02
C ALA A 396 -6.84 -16.26 -17.32
N LEU A 397 -5.90 -15.32 -17.27
CA LEU A 397 -5.53 -14.43 -18.37
C LEU A 397 -4.17 -14.78 -18.93
N TYR A 398 -4.03 -14.62 -20.24
CA TYR A 398 -2.85 -15.05 -20.98
C TYR A 398 -2.38 -14.00 -21.98
N LEU A 399 -1.06 -13.89 -22.16
CA LEU A 399 -0.44 -13.13 -23.25
C LEU A 399 0.35 -14.09 -24.15
N LYS A 400 0.38 -13.81 -25.46
CA LYS A 400 1.21 -14.59 -26.40
C LYS A 400 2.66 -14.55 -25.99
N ALA A 401 3.31 -15.70 -25.93
CA ALA A 401 4.71 -15.82 -25.53
C ALA A 401 5.67 -15.07 -26.47
N GLY A 402 5.32 -14.91 -27.74
CA GLY A 402 6.12 -14.16 -28.71
C GLY A 402 6.09 -12.63 -28.52
N ASN A 403 5.30 -12.12 -27.58
CA ASN A 403 5.29 -10.69 -27.26
C ASN A 403 6.38 -10.29 -26.23
N PHE A 404 7.06 -11.27 -25.64
CA PHE A 404 8.13 -11.08 -24.64
C PHE A 404 9.57 -11.20 -25.22
#